data_3951492116af2dbe934b62e01800e917
#
_entry.id   3951492116af2dbe934b62e01800e917
#
_cell.length_a   1.000
_cell.length_b   1.000
_cell.length_c   1.000
_cell.angle_alpha   90.00
_cell.angle_beta   90.00
_cell.angle_gamma   90.00
#
_symmetry.space_group_name_H-M   'P 1'
#
loop_
_entity.id
_entity.type
_entity.pdbx_description
1 polymer ?
#
loop_
_entity_poly.entity_id
_entity_poly.type
_entity_poly.pdbx_seq_one_letter_code
_entity_poly.pdbx_strand_id
1 'polypeptide(L)'
;MPWLNVPHLQQPKAGWCLPACVAMVTAYLQQPLLQDDIARWLDTDDLAGTPSSRVTRLTRRDFSVTYEAFGAVPDLERWLNRQIPPILFVLTGELSYWSIDTAHAVVLAGLSGDQAHLFDPAVEEAPITVSRDELLLAWSHFEYTYAAIEV
;
A
#
# COMPACT_ATOMS: atom_id res chain seq x y z
N MET A 1 -13.29 -5.17 -14.58
CA MET A 1 -12.81 -5.60 -13.26
C MET A 1 -12.95 -4.47 -12.29
N PRO A 2 -13.50 -4.69 -11.09
CA PRO A 2 -13.63 -3.61 -10.10
C PRO A 2 -12.29 -3.23 -9.44
N TRP A 3 -11.21 -3.89 -9.78
CA TRP A 3 -9.89 -3.58 -9.26
C TRP A 3 -8.80 -3.78 -10.30
N LEU A 4 -7.65 -3.12 -10.10
CA LEU A 4 -6.46 -3.31 -10.91
C LEU A 4 -5.83 -4.67 -10.59
N ASN A 5 -5.33 -5.34 -11.60
CA ASN A 5 -4.78 -6.69 -11.45
C ASN A 5 -3.33 -6.64 -10.93
N VAL A 6 -3.18 -6.27 -9.66
CA VAL A 6 -1.88 -6.17 -9.01
C VAL A 6 -1.33 -7.56 -8.71
N PRO A 7 -0.06 -7.87 -9.03
CA PRO A 7 0.55 -9.12 -8.60
C PRO A 7 0.63 -9.16 -7.07
N HIS A 8 0.07 -10.20 -6.45
CA HIS A 8 0.09 -10.30 -5.00
C HIS A 8 1.40 -10.91 -4.50
N LEU A 9 2.07 -10.21 -3.59
CA LEU A 9 3.30 -10.67 -2.95
C LEU A 9 3.16 -10.52 -1.44
N GLN A 10 3.45 -11.60 -0.70
CA GLN A 10 3.43 -11.55 0.75
C GLN A 10 4.77 -11.07 1.31
N GLN A 11 4.70 -10.37 2.43
CA GLN A 11 5.90 -9.96 3.16
C GLN A 11 6.51 -11.18 3.87
N PRO A 12 7.84 -11.39 3.79
CA PRO A 12 8.47 -12.52 4.46
C PRO A 12 8.73 -12.28 5.94
N LYS A 13 8.66 -11.02 6.40
CA LYS A 13 8.96 -10.64 7.79
C LYS A 13 7.93 -9.63 8.29
N ALA A 14 7.73 -9.57 9.59
CA ALA A 14 6.69 -8.73 10.21
C ALA A 14 6.82 -7.24 9.84
N GLY A 15 8.03 -6.73 9.75
CA GLY A 15 8.28 -5.31 9.45
C GLY A 15 8.34 -4.96 7.96
N TRP A 16 8.08 -5.89 7.07
CA TRP A 16 8.30 -5.70 5.62
C TRP A 16 7.03 -5.34 4.83
N CYS A 17 6.01 -4.78 5.47
CA CYS A 17 4.78 -4.42 4.76
C CYS A 17 5.04 -3.40 3.64
N LEU A 18 5.82 -2.36 3.90
CA LEU A 18 6.08 -1.34 2.88
C LEU A 18 6.95 -1.87 1.73
N PRO A 19 8.08 -2.57 1.97
CA PRO A 19 8.81 -3.20 0.87
C PRO A 19 7.95 -4.13 0.00
N ALA A 20 7.07 -4.92 0.62
CA ALA A 20 6.18 -5.81 -0.13
C ALA A 20 5.17 -5.03 -0.96
N CYS A 21 4.58 -3.95 -0.41
CA CYS A 21 3.68 -3.09 -1.17
C CYS A 21 4.39 -2.44 -2.37
N VAL A 22 5.61 -1.95 -2.16
CA VAL A 22 6.40 -1.36 -3.26
C VAL A 22 6.70 -2.43 -4.32
N ALA A 23 7.06 -3.64 -3.90
CA ALA A 23 7.32 -4.73 -4.86
C ALA A 23 6.08 -5.07 -5.68
N MET A 24 4.89 -5.11 -5.05
CA MET A 24 3.63 -5.35 -5.78
C MET A 24 3.35 -4.25 -6.80
N VAL A 25 3.49 -2.99 -6.39
CA VAL A 25 3.23 -1.84 -7.27
C VAL A 25 4.22 -1.79 -8.43
N THR A 26 5.51 -1.97 -8.17
CA THR A 26 6.51 -1.93 -9.23
C THR A 26 6.38 -3.10 -10.20
N ALA A 27 5.99 -4.28 -9.71
CA ALA A 27 5.68 -5.41 -10.59
C ALA A 27 4.47 -5.08 -11.47
N TYR A 28 3.43 -4.46 -10.90
CA TYR A 28 2.27 -4.03 -11.69
C TYR A 28 2.66 -3.03 -12.78
N LEU A 29 3.59 -2.12 -12.48
CA LEU A 29 4.09 -1.13 -13.43
C LEU A 29 5.11 -1.72 -14.42
N GLN A 30 5.35 -3.02 -14.38
CA GLN A 30 6.28 -3.74 -15.24
C GLN A 30 7.74 -3.32 -15.06
N GLN A 31 8.09 -2.85 -13.85
CA GLN A 31 9.44 -2.54 -13.43
C GLN A 31 9.73 -3.26 -12.11
N PRO A 32 9.67 -4.62 -12.09
CA PRO A 32 9.69 -5.35 -10.83
C PRO A 32 11.00 -5.15 -10.06
N LEU A 33 10.84 -4.93 -8.76
CA LEU A 33 11.94 -4.82 -7.80
C LEU A 33 11.80 -5.95 -6.76
N LEU A 34 12.93 -6.44 -6.28
CA LEU A 34 12.95 -7.46 -5.22
C LEU A 34 12.70 -6.82 -3.86
N GLN A 35 11.91 -7.48 -3.01
CA GLN A 35 11.65 -6.97 -1.67
C GLN A 35 12.96 -6.76 -0.87
N ASP A 36 13.93 -7.65 -1.02
CA ASP A 36 15.22 -7.53 -0.33
C ASP A 36 15.95 -6.24 -0.69
N ASP A 37 15.94 -5.87 -1.97
CA ASP A 37 16.57 -4.64 -2.43
C ASP A 37 15.82 -3.42 -1.89
N ILE A 38 14.50 -3.44 -1.96
CA ILE A 38 13.68 -2.34 -1.46
C ILE A 38 13.90 -2.16 0.05
N ALA A 39 13.87 -3.25 0.81
CA ALA A 39 14.08 -3.20 2.26
C ALA A 39 15.43 -2.57 2.61
N ARG A 40 16.47 -2.89 1.83
CA ARG A 40 17.80 -2.33 2.03
C ARG A 40 17.84 -0.82 1.72
N TRP A 41 17.22 -0.41 0.61
CA TRP A 41 17.18 1.01 0.23
C TRP A 41 16.38 1.86 1.21
N LEU A 42 15.31 1.29 1.76
CA LEU A 42 14.47 1.99 2.72
C LEU A 42 14.94 1.83 4.17
N ASP A 43 16.01 1.07 4.37
CA ASP A 43 16.55 0.77 5.70
C ASP A 43 15.46 0.24 6.63
N THR A 44 14.79 -0.81 6.16
CA THR A 44 13.67 -1.44 6.85
C THR A 44 14.15 -2.29 8.02
N ASP A 45 13.55 -2.09 9.19
CA ASP A 45 13.75 -2.98 10.33
C ASP A 45 12.85 -4.20 10.19
N ASP A 46 13.37 -5.39 10.48
CA ASP A 46 12.64 -6.65 10.29
C ASP A 46 11.37 -6.75 11.18
N LEU A 47 11.35 -6.05 12.30
CA LEU A 47 10.22 -6.05 13.24
C LEU A 47 9.48 -4.72 13.27
N ALA A 48 10.22 -3.61 13.41
CA ALA A 48 9.65 -2.28 13.57
C ALA A 48 9.16 -1.68 12.25
N GLY A 49 9.62 -2.20 11.12
CA GLY A 49 9.19 -1.74 9.81
C GLY A 49 9.96 -0.56 9.27
N THR A 50 9.27 0.23 8.44
CA THR A 50 9.84 1.39 7.75
C THR A 50 8.98 2.62 8.02
N PRO A 51 9.56 3.75 8.44
CA PRO A 51 8.82 5.02 8.42
C PRO A 51 8.28 5.28 7.01
N SER A 52 7.00 5.60 6.92
CA SER A 52 6.30 5.72 5.63
C SER A 52 6.97 6.69 4.66
N SER A 53 7.52 7.79 5.18
CA SER A 53 8.17 8.82 4.37
C SER A 53 9.38 8.33 3.60
N ARG A 54 9.99 7.22 4.02
CA ARG A 54 11.16 6.67 3.31
C ARG A 54 10.81 6.12 1.93
N VAL A 55 9.53 5.92 1.62
CA VAL A 55 9.11 5.53 0.27
C VAL A 55 9.62 6.52 -0.79
N THR A 56 9.81 7.78 -0.41
CA THR A 56 10.33 8.82 -1.30
C THR A 56 11.76 8.52 -1.78
N ARG A 57 12.49 7.64 -1.10
CA ARG A 57 13.84 7.22 -1.53
C ARG A 57 13.85 6.51 -2.88
N LEU A 58 12.70 6.00 -3.33
CA LEU A 58 12.58 5.38 -4.65
C LEU A 58 12.86 6.36 -5.79
N THR A 59 12.82 7.67 -5.54
CA THR A 59 13.21 8.67 -6.53
C THR A 59 14.68 8.48 -6.97
N ARG A 60 15.50 7.88 -6.12
CA ARG A 60 16.89 7.57 -6.45
C ARG A 60 17.03 6.35 -7.37
N ARG A 61 15.92 5.69 -7.69
CA ARG A 61 15.85 4.49 -8.53
C ARG A 61 15.01 4.75 -9.78
N ASP A 62 14.90 6.02 -10.19
CA ASP A 62 14.22 6.45 -11.41
C ASP A 62 12.70 6.29 -11.36
N PHE A 63 12.11 6.28 -10.16
CA PHE A 63 10.67 6.35 -9.98
C PHE A 63 10.27 7.76 -9.55
N SER A 64 9.06 8.15 -9.93
CA SER A 64 8.41 9.34 -9.39
C SER A 64 7.53 8.91 -8.24
N VAL A 65 7.65 9.57 -7.09
CA VAL A 65 6.87 9.24 -5.90
C VAL A 65 6.08 10.45 -5.44
N THR A 66 4.76 10.31 -5.36
CA THR A 66 3.88 11.28 -4.71
C THR A 66 3.59 10.74 -3.31
N TYR A 67 4.06 11.43 -2.28
CA TYR A 67 3.83 11.06 -0.89
C TYR A 67 3.15 12.23 -0.20
N GLU A 68 1.88 12.05 0.18
CA GLU A 68 1.05 13.15 0.68
C GLU A 68 0.18 12.72 1.85
N ALA A 69 -0.03 13.64 2.79
CA ALA A 69 -1.01 13.52 3.85
C ALA A 69 -2.32 14.21 3.44
N PHE A 70 -3.36 14.02 4.24
CA PHE A 70 -4.67 14.66 4.08
C PHE A 70 -5.33 14.35 2.73
N GLY A 71 -5.11 13.13 2.23
CA GLY A 71 -5.78 12.65 1.05
C GLY A 71 -7.28 12.47 1.28
N ALA A 72 -8.02 12.36 0.19
CA ALA A 72 -9.46 12.12 0.19
C ALA A 72 -9.81 11.08 -0.86
N VAL A 73 -11.01 10.53 -0.80
CA VAL A 73 -11.47 9.53 -1.78
C VAL A 73 -11.27 10.00 -3.22
N PRO A 74 -11.60 11.26 -3.60
CA PRO A 74 -11.34 11.72 -4.96
C PRO A 74 -9.87 11.62 -5.39
N ASP A 75 -8.93 11.80 -4.48
CA ASP A 75 -7.50 11.61 -4.78
C ASP A 75 -7.21 10.17 -5.14
N LEU A 76 -7.74 9.23 -4.36
CA LEU A 76 -7.55 7.80 -4.60
C LEU A 76 -8.18 7.38 -5.94
N GLU A 77 -9.39 7.87 -6.21
CA GLU A 77 -10.08 7.60 -7.48
C GLU A 77 -9.26 8.12 -8.68
N ARG A 78 -8.67 9.28 -8.54
CA ARG A 78 -7.84 9.87 -9.60
C ARG A 78 -6.63 9.01 -9.93
N TRP A 79 -5.93 8.49 -8.90
CA TRP A 79 -4.80 7.59 -9.10
C TRP A 79 -5.24 6.27 -9.73
N LEU A 80 -6.32 5.68 -9.22
CA LEU A 80 -6.84 4.42 -9.78
C LEU A 80 -7.27 4.58 -11.24
N ASN A 81 -7.90 5.71 -11.59
CA ASN A 81 -8.28 6.00 -12.97
C ASN A 81 -7.08 6.15 -13.92
N ARG A 82 -5.93 6.52 -13.37
CA ARG A 82 -4.66 6.56 -14.10
C ARG A 82 -3.94 5.22 -14.09
N GLN A 83 -4.57 4.17 -13.56
CA GLN A 83 -3.98 2.83 -13.44
C GLN A 83 -2.74 2.82 -12.53
N ILE A 84 -2.78 3.62 -11.48
CA ILE A 84 -1.72 3.70 -10.46
C ILE A 84 -2.34 3.27 -9.13
N PRO A 85 -2.03 2.07 -8.62
CA PRO A 85 -2.58 1.64 -7.33
C PRO A 85 -1.81 2.29 -6.18
N PRO A 86 -2.45 3.18 -5.40
CA PRO A 86 -1.76 3.85 -4.30
C PRO A 86 -1.51 2.91 -3.12
N ILE A 87 -0.45 3.19 -2.37
CA ILE A 87 -0.15 2.53 -1.10
C ILE A 87 -0.75 3.38 0.00
N LEU A 88 -1.56 2.77 0.86
CA LEU A 88 -2.19 3.45 1.99
C LEU A 88 -1.57 2.97 3.30
N PHE A 89 -1.39 3.89 4.24
CA PHE A 89 -0.88 3.62 5.58
C PHE A 89 -2.06 3.58 6.54
N VAL A 90 -2.25 2.46 7.22
CA VAL A 90 -3.49 2.16 7.94
C VAL A 90 -3.20 1.58 9.32
N LEU A 91 -4.19 1.69 10.22
CA LEU A 91 -4.18 1.01 11.49
C LEU A 91 -5.02 -0.27 11.39
N THR A 92 -4.40 -1.42 11.56
CA THR A 92 -5.04 -2.72 11.30
C THR A 92 -6.18 -3.04 12.28
N GLY A 93 -6.18 -2.44 13.47
CA GLY A 93 -7.27 -2.64 14.43
C GLY A 93 -8.64 -2.21 13.91
N GLU A 94 -8.69 -1.36 12.88
CA GLU A 94 -9.92 -0.92 12.23
C GLU A 94 -10.32 -1.81 11.06
N LEU A 95 -9.47 -2.77 10.67
CA LEU A 95 -9.75 -3.68 9.55
C LEU A 95 -10.31 -5.00 10.10
N SER A 96 -11.48 -5.39 9.62
CA SER A 96 -12.24 -6.52 10.18
C SER A 96 -11.53 -7.88 10.04
N TYR A 97 -10.62 -8.02 9.08
CA TYR A 97 -9.90 -9.28 8.86
C TYR A 97 -8.58 -9.36 9.65
N TRP A 98 -8.25 -8.33 10.45
CA TRP A 98 -7.08 -8.34 11.32
C TRP A 98 -7.46 -8.61 12.75
N SER A 99 -6.61 -9.35 13.49
CA SER A 99 -6.79 -9.60 14.93
C SER A 99 -5.81 -8.81 15.80
N ILE A 100 -4.81 -8.17 15.19
CA ILE A 100 -3.77 -7.40 15.88
C ILE A 100 -3.89 -5.94 15.46
N ASP A 101 -3.67 -5.03 16.41
CA ASP A 101 -3.73 -3.60 16.18
C ASP A 101 -2.32 -3.05 15.99
N THR A 102 -1.95 -2.72 14.76
CA THR A 102 -0.63 -2.21 14.41
C THR A 102 -0.67 -1.30 13.19
N ALA A 103 0.37 -0.47 13.06
CA ALA A 103 0.59 0.30 11.84
C ALA A 103 0.94 -0.65 10.69
N HIS A 104 0.41 -0.38 9.50
CA HIS A 104 0.56 -1.28 8.37
C HIS A 104 0.43 -0.53 7.04
N ALA A 105 0.91 -1.14 5.97
CA ALA A 105 0.76 -0.62 4.62
C ALA A 105 0.02 -1.64 3.76
N VAL A 106 -0.90 -1.17 2.93
CA VAL A 106 -1.65 -1.98 1.97
C VAL A 106 -1.67 -1.29 0.62
N VAL A 107 -1.87 -2.06 -0.46
CA VAL A 107 -2.07 -1.50 -1.80
C VAL A 107 -3.58 -1.41 -2.05
N LEU A 108 -4.05 -0.23 -2.40
CA LEU A 108 -5.44 -0.05 -2.84
C LEU A 108 -5.51 -0.31 -4.33
N ALA A 109 -6.26 -1.34 -4.73
CA ALA A 109 -6.37 -1.72 -6.13
C ALA A 109 -7.68 -1.28 -6.76
N GLY A 110 -8.69 -0.95 -5.98
CA GLY A 110 -9.98 -0.53 -6.53
C GLY A 110 -10.96 -0.03 -5.49
N LEU A 111 -11.87 0.80 -5.96
CA LEU A 111 -13.04 1.27 -5.21
C LEU A 111 -14.26 1.01 -6.11
N SER A 112 -15.25 0.28 -5.60
CA SER A 112 -16.45 -0.01 -6.37
C SER A 112 -17.68 0.07 -5.44
N GLY A 113 -18.56 1.03 -5.70
CA GLY A 113 -19.69 1.29 -4.83
C GLY A 113 -19.22 1.67 -3.43
N ASP A 114 -19.65 0.93 -2.42
CA ASP A 114 -19.25 1.11 -1.03
C ASP A 114 -18.13 0.16 -0.60
N GLN A 115 -17.44 -0.47 -1.55
CA GLN A 115 -16.38 -1.45 -1.29
C GLN A 115 -15.01 -0.94 -1.70
N ALA A 116 -13.98 -1.39 -0.98
CA ALA A 116 -12.57 -1.17 -1.30
C ALA A 116 -11.88 -2.52 -1.46
N HIS A 117 -11.01 -2.62 -2.46
CA HIS A 117 -10.29 -3.84 -2.81
C HIS A 117 -8.81 -3.64 -2.53
N LEU A 118 -8.27 -4.45 -1.60
CA LEU A 118 -6.92 -4.28 -1.07
C LEU A 118 -6.05 -5.48 -1.42
N PHE A 119 -4.79 -5.21 -1.72
CA PHE A 119 -3.75 -6.23 -1.71
C PHE A 119 -2.92 -6.01 -0.45
N ASP A 120 -3.11 -6.90 0.52
CA ASP A 120 -2.46 -6.80 1.83
C ASP A 120 -1.29 -7.77 1.88
N PRO A 121 -0.05 -7.27 2.07
CA PRO A 121 1.12 -8.13 2.05
C PRO A 121 1.21 -9.09 3.24
N ALA A 122 0.41 -8.89 4.28
CA ALA A 122 0.43 -9.74 5.47
C ALA A 122 -0.42 -11.01 5.30
N VAL A 123 -1.32 -11.07 4.32
CA VAL A 123 -2.24 -12.20 4.14
C VAL A 123 -2.05 -12.86 2.80
N GLU A 124 -2.39 -14.15 2.74
CA GLU A 124 -2.25 -14.92 1.50
C GLU A 124 -3.32 -14.58 0.47
N GLU A 125 -4.54 -14.33 0.95
CA GLU A 125 -5.67 -14.02 0.08
C GLU A 125 -5.54 -12.65 -0.57
N ALA A 126 -5.92 -12.53 -1.84
CA ALA A 126 -5.92 -11.28 -2.57
C ALA A 126 -6.89 -11.32 -3.76
N PRO A 127 -7.65 -10.25 -4.02
CA PRO A 127 -7.75 -9.09 -3.13
C PRO A 127 -8.60 -9.39 -1.89
N ILE A 128 -8.40 -8.61 -0.84
CA ILE A 128 -9.30 -8.53 0.30
C ILE A 128 -10.29 -7.40 0.04
N THR A 129 -11.56 -7.67 0.21
CA THR A 129 -12.60 -6.65 0.03
C THR A 129 -13.15 -6.25 1.38
N VAL A 130 -13.11 -4.95 1.66
CA VAL A 130 -13.66 -4.36 2.88
C VAL A 130 -14.64 -3.25 2.50
N SER A 131 -15.44 -2.78 3.45
CA SER A 131 -16.26 -1.60 3.19
C SER A 131 -15.37 -0.37 3.05
N ARG A 132 -15.83 0.58 2.25
CA ARG A 132 -15.12 1.85 2.09
C ARG A 132 -14.97 2.57 3.43
N ASP A 133 -16.02 2.56 4.27
CA ASP A 133 -15.99 3.20 5.58
C ASP A 133 -14.94 2.59 6.49
N GLU A 134 -14.82 1.27 6.48
CA GLU A 134 -13.81 0.55 7.26
C GLU A 134 -12.40 0.99 6.84
N LEU A 135 -12.14 1.04 5.54
CA LEU A 135 -10.84 1.50 5.04
C LEU A 135 -10.57 2.95 5.42
N LEU A 136 -11.55 3.83 5.26
CA LEU A 136 -11.37 5.25 5.60
C LEU A 136 -11.05 5.45 7.07
N LEU A 137 -11.69 4.69 7.96
CA LEU A 137 -11.39 4.76 9.38
C LEU A 137 -9.97 4.28 9.68
N ALA A 138 -9.56 3.15 9.10
CA ALA A 138 -8.19 2.65 9.26
C ALA A 138 -7.14 3.65 8.75
N TRP A 139 -7.42 4.28 7.62
CA TRP A 139 -6.53 5.25 6.98
C TRP A 139 -6.46 6.57 7.76
N SER A 140 -7.55 6.97 8.42
CA SER A 140 -7.62 8.22 9.18
C SER A 140 -6.59 8.31 10.30
N HIS A 141 -6.18 7.18 10.88
CA HIS A 141 -5.20 7.15 11.95
C HIS A 141 -3.80 7.62 11.51
N PHE A 142 -3.55 7.64 10.22
CA PHE A 142 -2.29 8.14 9.65
C PHE A 142 -2.52 9.37 8.77
N GLU A 143 -3.51 10.18 9.15
CA GLU A 143 -3.82 11.47 8.52
C GLU A 143 -4.07 11.32 7.01
N TYR A 144 -4.67 10.20 6.60
CA TYR A 144 -4.98 9.93 5.20
C TYR A 144 -3.75 10.02 4.30
N THR A 145 -2.61 9.55 4.83
CA THR A 145 -1.33 9.56 4.09
C THR A 145 -1.30 8.41 3.08
N TYR A 146 -0.83 8.72 1.88
CA TYR A 146 -0.67 7.72 0.82
C TYR A 146 0.59 7.96 0.01
N ALA A 147 1.00 6.94 -0.74
CA ALA A 147 2.10 7.03 -1.70
C ALA A 147 1.64 6.50 -3.05
N ALA A 148 1.90 7.27 -4.10
CA ALA A 148 1.66 6.84 -5.48
C ALA A 148 2.99 6.82 -6.22
N ILE A 149 3.30 5.69 -6.87
CA ILE A 149 4.58 5.46 -7.53
C ILE A 149 4.34 5.39 -9.04
N GLU A 150 5.14 6.15 -9.78
CA GLU A 150 5.10 6.16 -11.25
C GLU A 150 6.48 5.84 -11.80
N VAL A 151 6.49 5.28 -13.00
CA VAL A 151 7.73 5.03 -13.74
C VAL A 151 8.23 6.29 -14.44
#